data_193eb32bd672a21837b8bb480af5d86f
#
_entry.id   193eb32bd672a21837b8bb480af5d86f
#
_cell.length_a   1.000
_cell.length_b   1.000
_cell.length_c   1.000
_cell.angle_alpha   90.00
_cell.angle_beta   90.00
_cell.angle_gamma   90.00
#
_symmetry.space_group_name_H-M   'P 1'
#
loop_
_entity.id
_entity.type
_entity.pdbx_description
1 polymer ?
#
loop_
_entity_poly.entity_id
_entity_poly.type
_entity_poly.pdbx_seq_one_letter_code
_entity_poly.pdbx_strand_id
1 'polypeptide(L)'
;IRKQIIHSVAFIESALDDPEHYSVDGFSDELREQVEKIIKQLNEFLENADNGRILKEGIQTVIVGKPNAGKSSVLNVLLGEERAIVTDIAGTTRDTLEESIQIKGIPLNIIDTAGIRDTNDLIEKIGVDKAKELLKKADLVLYVVDTSDPLTKDDEEIMQLIEGKQTIVLLNKADLEQVVTKENLKEKGFDQI
;
A
#
# COMPACT_ATOMS: atom_id res chain seq x y z
N ILE A 1 15.68 -22.84 -10.11
CA ILE A 1 16.05 -22.86 -8.67
C ILE A 1 16.05 -24.28 -8.12
N ARG A 2 14.90 -24.99 -7.98
CA ARG A 2 14.85 -26.35 -7.37
C ARG A 2 15.85 -27.33 -8.01
N LYS A 3 15.93 -27.38 -9.35
CA LYS A 3 16.88 -28.27 -10.05
C LYS A 3 18.34 -27.93 -9.74
N GLN A 4 18.69 -26.67 -9.62
CA GLN A 4 20.05 -26.22 -9.28
C GLN A 4 20.45 -26.65 -7.87
N ILE A 5 19.55 -26.46 -6.88
CA ILE A 5 19.78 -26.90 -5.51
C ILE A 5 19.96 -28.41 -5.44
N ILE A 6 19.07 -29.19 -6.10
CA ILE A 6 19.16 -30.65 -6.13
C ILE A 6 20.48 -31.10 -6.76
N HIS A 7 20.94 -30.44 -7.82
CA HIS A 7 22.20 -30.77 -8.46
C HIS A 7 23.39 -30.56 -7.53
N SER A 8 23.42 -29.42 -6.82
CA SER A 8 24.49 -29.16 -5.84
C SER A 8 24.48 -30.17 -4.66
N VAL A 9 23.28 -30.52 -4.18
CA VAL A 9 23.16 -31.56 -3.11
C VAL A 9 23.65 -32.91 -3.62
N ALA A 10 23.23 -33.35 -4.81
CA ALA A 10 23.66 -34.61 -5.39
C ALA A 10 25.17 -34.66 -5.63
N PHE A 11 25.80 -33.56 -6.03
CA PHE A 11 27.26 -33.48 -6.15
C PHE A 11 27.95 -33.67 -4.79
N ILE A 12 27.46 -32.97 -3.75
CA ILE A 12 28.01 -33.12 -2.38
C ILE A 12 27.90 -34.57 -1.90
N GLU A 13 26.72 -35.19 -2.08
CA GLU A 13 26.50 -36.60 -1.72
C GLU A 13 27.48 -37.53 -2.45
N SER A 14 27.64 -37.34 -3.78
CA SER A 14 28.58 -38.12 -4.57
C SER A 14 30.04 -37.95 -4.12
N ALA A 15 30.42 -36.72 -3.78
CA ALA A 15 31.79 -36.44 -3.30
C ALA A 15 32.07 -36.99 -1.89
N LEU A 16 31.04 -37.15 -1.07
CA LEU A 16 31.15 -37.80 0.24
C LEU A 16 31.22 -39.31 0.12
N ASP A 17 30.48 -39.90 -0.82
CA ASP A 17 30.45 -41.36 -1.03
C ASP A 17 31.72 -41.87 -1.74
N ASP A 18 32.27 -41.07 -2.67
CA ASP A 18 33.44 -41.47 -3.47
C ASP A 18 34.44 -40.30 -3.61
N PRO A 19 35.17 -39.98 -2.52
CA PRO A 19 36.08 -38.84 -2.50
C PRO A 19 37.33 -39.00 -3.40
N GLU A 20 37.60 -40.20 -3.87
CA GLU A 20 38.76 -40.45 -4.77
C GLU A 20 38.45 -40.02 -6.21
N HIS A 21 37.19 -40.00 -6.61
CA HIS A 21 36.76 -39.69 -7.96
C HIS A 21 36.13 -38.28 -8.09
N TYR A 22 35.74 -37.64 -6.97
CA TYR A 22 35.11 -36.29 -6.98
C TYR A 22 35.99 -35.30 -6.20
N SER A 23 36.61 -34.34 -6.90
CA SER A 23 37.29 -33.23 -6.25
C SER A 23 36.29 -32.16 -5.80
N VAL A 24 36.41 -31.70 -4.56
CA VAL A 24 35.66 -30.61 -3.98
C VAL A 24 36.42 -29.28 -4.04
N ASP A 25 37.61 -29.26 -4.66
CA ASP A 25 38.42 -28.04 -4.79
C ASP A 25 37.69 -26.98 -5.59
N GLY A 26 37.53 -25.81 -4.97
CA GLY A 26 36.81 -24.67 -5.60
C GLY A 26 35.29 -24.77 -5.55
N PHE A 27 34.71 -25.93 -5.16
CA PHE A 27 33.26 -26.14 -5.11
C PHE A 27 32.57 -25.19 -4.15
N SER A 28 33.19 -24.80 -3.04
CA SER A 28 32.61 -23.84 -2.07
C SER A 28 32.38 -22.46 -2.69
N ASP A 29 33.29 -22.02 -3.56
CA ASP A 29 33.18 -20.72 -4.22
C ASP A 29 32.13 -20.76 -5.34
N GLU A 30 32.10 -21.86 -6.09
CA GLU A 30 31.09 -22.09 -7.12
C GLU A 30 29.69 -22.21 -6.51
N LEU A 31 29.54 -22.94 -5.40
CA LEU A 31 28.28 -23.05 -4.67
C LEU A 31 27.82 -21.69 -4.14
N ARG A 32 28.74 -20.87 -3.61
CA ARG A 32 28.44 -19.53 -3.15
C ARG A 32 27.88 -18.67 -4.28
N GLU A 33 28.53 -18.66 -5.42
CA GLU A 33 28.08 -17.91 -6.59
C GLU A 33 26.70 -18.36 -7.08
N GLN A 34 26.45 -19.69 -7.06
CA GLN A 34 25.14 -20.23 -7.42
C GLN A 34 24.06 -19.80 -6.43
N VAL A 35 24.34 -19.84 -5.12
CA VAL A 35 23.39 -19.41 -4.08
C VAL A 35 23.10 -17.93 -4.18
N GLU A 36 24.10 -17.07 -4.43
CA GLU A 36 23.90 -15.62 -4.64
C GLU A 36 23.01 -15.34 -5.86
N LYS A 37 23.19 -16.07 -6.95
CA LYS A 37 22.30 -15.97 -8.13
C LYS A 37 20.88 -16.40 -7.81
N ILE A 38 20.71 -17.46 -7.01
CA ILE A 38 19.38 -17.92 -6.58
C ILE A 38 18.71 -16.89 -5.69
N ILE A 39 19.43 -16.31 -4.73
CA ILE A 39 18.91 -15.24 -3.84
C ILE A 39 18.46 -14.04 -4.67
N LYS A 40 19.26 -13.61 -5.64
CA LYS A 40 18.88 -12.50 -6.53
C LYS A 40 17.59 -12.80 -7.30
N GLN A 41 17.47 -13.99 -7.89
CA GLN A 41 16.23 -14.39 -8.59
C GLN A 41 15.01 -14.44 -7.65
N LEU A 42 15.18 -14.91 -6.42
CA LEU A 42 14.09 -14.94 -5.44
C LEU A 42 13.64 -13.53 -5.05
N ASN A 43 14.58 -12.60 -4.87
CA ASN A 43 14.24 -11.20 -4.59
C ASN A 43 13.50 -10.55 -5.77
N GLU A 44 13.94 -10.77 -7.00
CA GLU A 44 13.23 -10.32 -8.21
C GLU A 44 11.80 -10.89 -8.29
N PHE A 45 11.60 -12.16 -7.90
CA PHE A 45 10.27 -12.75 -7.85
C PHE A 45 9.40 -12.16 -6.74
N LEU A 46 9.95 -11.83 -5.59
CA LEU A 46 9.22 -11.19 -4.49
C LEU A 46 8.79 -9.78 -4.87
N GLU A 47 9.67 -8.98 -5.45
CA GLU A 47 9.33 -7.64 -5.95
C GLU A 47 8.22 -7.69 -7.02
N ASN A 48 8.30 -8.65 -7.94
CA ASN A 48 7.28 -8.82 -8.97
C ASN A 48 5.96 -9.40 -8.41
N ALA A 49 6.00 -10.17 -7.31
CA ALA A 49 4.80 -10.71 -6.69
C ALA A 49 3.94 -9.61 -6.05
N ASP A 50 4.56 -8.62 -5.41
CA ASP A 50 3.85 -7.45 -4.85
C ASP A 50 3.21 -6.62 -5.97
N ASN A 51 3.92 -6.38 -7.07
CA ASN A 51 3.37 -5.72 -8.25
C ASN A 51 2.21 -6.53 -8.86
N GLY A 52 2.31 -7.85 -8.93
CA GLY A 52 1.26 -8.74 -9.42
C GLY A 52 0.02 -8.74 -8.52
N ARG A 53 0.19 -8.65 -7.19
CA ARG A 53 -0.90 -8.51 -6.22
C ARG A 53 -1.64 -7.20 -6.46
N ILE A 54 -0.93 -6.08 -6.56
CA ILE A 54 -1.50 -4.75 -6.81
C ILE A 54 -2.32 -4.74 -8.11
N LEU A 55 -1.81 -5.33 -9.19
CA LEU A 55 -2.52 -5.38 -10.46
C LEU A 55 -3.77 -6.27 -10.42
N LYS A 56 -3.78 -7.33 -9.60
CA LYS A 56 -4.89 -8.27 -9.51
C LYS A 56 -5.92 -7.89 -8.45
N GLU A 57 -5.45 -7.51 -7.26
CA GLU A 57 -6.30 -7.26 -6.10
C GLU A 57 -6.60 -5.77 -5.89
N GLY A 58 -5.81 -4.89 -6.54
CA GLY A 58 -5.90 -3.45 -6.38
C GLY A 58 -5.17 -2.93 -5.14
N ILE A 59 -5.17 -1.61 -5.00
CA ILE A 59 -4.57 -0.89 -3.88
C ILE A 59 -5.66 -0.61 -2.84
N GLN A 60 -5.54 -1.18 -1.66
CA GLN A 60 -6.45 -0.91 -0.55
C GLN A 60 -6.21 0.51 -0.04
N THR A 61 -7.18 1.39 -0.22
CA THR A 61 -7.02 2.83 0.01
C THR A 61 -8.01 3.34 1.04
N VAL A 62 -7.51 4.13 1.99
CA VAL A 62 -8.34 4.82 2.99
C VAL A 62 -8.24 6.31 2.77
N ILE A 63 -9.38 7.01 2.83
CA ILE A 63 -9.44 8.48 2.76
C ILE A 63 -9.63 8.99 4.19
N VAL A 64 -8.71 9.81 4.67
CA VAL A 64 -8.73 10.43 6.00
C VAL A 64 -8.65 11.95 5.91
N GLY A 65 -9.05 12.62 6.96
CA GLY A 65 -9.02 14.09 7.06
C GLY A 65 -10.04 14.55 8.11
N LYS A 66 -9.90 15.76 8.62
CA LYS A 66 -10.81 16.33 9.61
C LYS A 66 -12.25 16.49 9.05
N PRO A 67 -13.27 16.72 9.90
CA PRO A 67 -14.62 17.07 9.46
C PRO A 67 -14.60 18.17 8.43
N ASN A 68 -15.46 18.06 7.41
CA ASN A 68 -15.62 19.05 6.36
C ASN A 68 -14.33 19.40 5.54
N ALA A 69 -13.26 18.63 5.67
CA ALA A 69 -12.06 18.78 4.82
C ALA A 69 -12.35 18.48 3.33
N GLY A 70 -13.50 17.87 3.03
CA GLY A 70 -13.93 17.57 1.66
C GLY A 70 -13.65 16.14 1.20
N LYS A 71 -13.55 15.19 2.13
CA LYS A 71 -13.36 13.76 1.83
C LYS A 71 -14.38 13.21 0.85
N SER A 72 -15.68 13.51 1.07
CA SER A 72 -16.77 13.10 0.17
C SER A 72 -16.67 13.74 -1.21
N SER A 73 -16.19 14.97 -1.30
CA SER A 73 -15.98 15.66 -2.57
C SER A 73 -14.85 14.99 -3.37
N VAL A 74 -13.74 14.66 -2.70
CA VAL A 74 -12.63 13.91 -3.30
C VAL A 74 -13.11 12.54 -3.79
N LEU A 75 -13.85 11.79 -2.96
CA LEU A 75 -14.43 10.51 -3.35
C LEU A 75 -15.33 10.65 -4.59
N ASN A 76 -16.22 11.64 -4.62
CA ASN A 76 -17.12 11.87 -5.74
C ASN A 76 -16.39 12.24 -7.04
N VAL A 77 -15.30 13.01 -6.95
CA VAL A 77 -14.44 13.30 -8.10
C VAL A 77 -13.79 12.04 -8.62
N LEU A 78 -13.19 11.24 -7.73
CA LEU A 78 -12.55 9.97 -8.09
C LEU A 78 -13.54 9.00 -8.76
N LEU A 79 -14.78 8.92 -8.26
CA LEU A 79 -15.85 8.08 -8.83
C LEU A 79 -16.42 8.64 -10.16
N GLY A 80 -16.35 9.94 -10.36
CA GLY A 80 -16.95 10.61 -11.52
C GLY A 80 -16.05 10.66 -12.75
N GLU A 81 -14.74 10.69 -12.60
CA GLU A 81 -13.79 10.84 -13.73
C GLU A 81 -13.54 9.54 -14.49
N GLU A 82 -13.58 8.39 -13.82
CA GLU A 82 -13.51 7.09 -14.50
C GLU A 82 -14.64 6.21 -13.97
N ARG A 83 -15.63 5.94 -14.83
CA ARG A 83 -16.75 5.03 -14.50
C ARG A 83 -16.18 3.77 -13.86
N ALA A 84 -16.41 3.63 -12.56
CA ALA A 84 -16.19 2.39 -11.86
C ALA A 84 -16.87 1.28 -12.66
N ILE A 85 -16.10 0.42 -13.29
CA ILE A 85 -16.61 -0.85 -13.72
C ILE A 85 -16.81 -1.61 -12.42
N VAL A 86 -18.02 -1.49 -11.85
CA VAL A 86 -18.45 -2.40 -10.79
C VAL A 86 -18.45 -3.78 -11.41
N THR A 87 -17.35 -4.47 -11.34
CA THR A 87 -17.33 -5.90 -11.64
C THR A 87 -17.96 -6.55 -10.43
N ASP A 88 -19.19 -7.05 -10.59
CA ASP A 88 -19.80 -8.04 -9.72
C ASP A 88 -18.91 -9.29 -9.70
N ILE A 89 -17.81 -9.24 -8.96
CA ILE A 89 -17.07 -10.45 -8.60
C ILE A 89 -17.89 -11.11 -7.50
N ALA A 90 -18.72 -12.06 -7.91
CA ALA A 90 -19.47 -12.91 -6.98
C ALA A 90 -18.48 -13.61 -6.04
N GLY A 91 -18.45 -13.22 -4.77
CA GLY A 91 -17.64 -13.89 -3.76
C GLY A 91 -17.09 -13.01 -2.61
N THR A 92 -17.23 -11.69 -2.65
CA THR A 92 -16.83 -10.83 -1.53
C THR A 92 -18.01 -10.62 -0.59
N THR A 93 -17.81 -10.99 0.66
CA THR A 93 -18.79 -10.91 1.76
C THR A 93 -19.37 -9.50 1.91
N ARG A 94 -20.68 -9.43 2.05
CA ARG A 94 -21.59 -8.27 2.09
C ARG A 94 -21.38 -7.26 3.24
N ASP A 95 -20.25 -7.23 3.92
CA ASP A 95 -20.13 -6.48 5.19
C ASP A 95 -19.24 -5.22 5.13
N THR A 96 -18.61 -4.90 4.02
CA THR A 96 -17.87 -3.63 3.82
C THR A 96 -18.28 -3.02 2.49
N LEU A 97 -18.78 -1.79 2.52
CA LEU A 97 -19.04 -0.98 1.32
C LEU A 97 -17.67 -0.54 0.76
N GLU A 98 -17.10 -1.36 -0.12
CA GLU A 98 -15.89 -1.05 -0.85
C GLU A 98 -16.28 -0.52 -2.23
N GLU A 99 -15.74 0.62 -2.62
CA GLU A 99 -15.88 1.15 -3.96
C GLU A 99 -14.54 0.99 -4.68
N SER A 100 -14.56 0.35 -5.85
CA SER A 100 -13.37 0.16 -6.67
C SER A 100 -13.37 1.14 -7.84
N ILE A 101 -12.28 1.87 -8.00
CA ILE A 101 -12.03 2.84 -9.05
C ILE A 101 -10.82 2.38 -9.85
N GLN A 102 -10.83 2.51 -11.18
CA GLN A 102 -9.65 2.21 -11.98
C GLN A 102 -8.88 3.49 -12.33
N ILE A 103 -7.63 3.57 -11.90
CA ILE A 103 -6.72 4.65 -12.28
C ILE A 103 -5.61 4.07 -13.15
N LYS A 104 -5.62 4.42 -14.45
CA LYS A 104 -4.63 3.93 -15.44
C LYS A 104 -4.50 2.40 -15.46
N GLY A 105 -5.62 1.71 -15.29
CA GLY A 105 -5.65 0.24 -15.30
C GLY A 105 -5.30 -0.44 -13.98
N ILE A 106 -5.04 0.32 -12.91
CA ILE A 106 -4.80 -0.19 -11.55
C ILE A 106 -6.07 0.02 -10.74
N PRO A 107 -6.65 -1.05 -10.14
CA PRO A 107 -7.78 -0.92 -9.25
C PRO A 107 -7.39 -0.21 -7.95
N LEU A 108 -8.15 0.80 -7.57
CA LEU A 108 -8.05 1.50 -6.29
C LEU A 108 -9.31 1.17 -5.48
N ASN A 109 -9.18 0.38 -4.43
CA ASN A 109 -10.31 -0.06 -3.60
C ASN A 109 -10.43 0.84 -2.40
N ILE A 110 -11.46 1.68 -2.37
CA ILE A 110 -11.71 2.60 -1.26
C ILE A 110 -12.42 1.86 -0.15
N ILE A 111 -11.78 1.74 0.99
CA ILE A 111 -12.29 1.04 2.17
C ILE A 111 -13.14 2.01 3.01
N ASP A 112 -14.28 1.52 3.52
CA ASP A 112 -15.18 2.25 4.43
C ASP A 112 -15.76 3.56 3.86
N THR A 113 -16.29 3.47 2.65
CA THR A 113 -16.98 4.60 1.99
C THR A 113 -18.20 5.09 2.76
N ALA A 114 -18.80 4.27 3.64
CA ALA A 114 -19.94 4.66 4.47
C ALA A 114 -19.58 5.78 5.47
N GLY A 115 -18.41 5.70 6.11
CA GLY A 115 -17.91 6.77 6.99
C GLY A 115 -17.57 8.07 6.28
N ILE A 116 -17.31 8.00 4.97
CA ILE A 116 -17.00 9.16 4.14
C ILE A 116 -18.27 9.86 3.63
N ARG A 117 -19.34 9.10 3.35
CA ARG A 117 -20.61 9.60 2.84
C ARG A 117 -21.49 10.22 3.94
N ASP A 118 -21.49 9.63 5.12
CA ASP A 118 -22.17 10.21 6.29
C ASP A 118 -21.26 11.26 6.92
N THR A 119 -21.68 12.51 6.90
CA THR A 119 -20.98 13.75 7.29
C THR A 119 -20.47 13.80 8.74
N ASN A 120 -20.42 12.67 9.44
CA ASN A 120 -19.90 12.55 10.80
C ASN A 120 -18.64 11.68 10.79
N ASP A 121 -17.57 12.24 11.27
CA ASP A 121 -16.20 11.71 11.23
C ASP A 121 -16.00 10.24 11.58
N LEU A 122 -15.07 9.63 10.83
CA LEU A 122 -14.53 8.30 11.10
C LEU A 122 -14.00 8.18 12.55
N ILE A 123 -13.38 9.25 13.06
CA ILE A 123 -12.76 9.25 14.40
C ILE A 123 -13.82 9.45 15.50
N GLU A 124 -14.83 10.30 15.30
CA GLU A 124 -15.86 10.53 16.32
C GLU A 124 -16.88 9.40 16.47
N LYS A 125 -17.31 8.76 15.35
CA LYS A 125 -18.36 7.72 15.39
C LYS A 125 -17.85 6.29 15.55
N ILE A 126 -16.65 5.99 15.03
CA ILE A 126 -16.16 4.62 14.88
C ILE A 126 -15.17 4.26 15.99
N GLY A 127 -14.58 5.27 16.66
CA GLY A 127 -13.54 5.10 17.66
C GLY A 127 -12.14 4.88 17.03
N VAL A 128 -11.11 5.32 17.74
CA VAL A 128 -9.70 5.25 17.36
C VAL A 128 -9.26 3.82 16.99
N ASP A 129 -9.86 2.80 17.60
CA ASP A 129 -9.48 1.40 17.39
C ASP A 129 -9.88 0.90 15.99
N LYS A 130 -11.08 1.24 15.51
CA LYS A 130 -11.53 0.86 14.17
C LYS A 130 -10.79 1.63 13.08
N ALA A 131 -10.49 2.91 13.30
CA ALA A 131 -9.63 3.67 12.41
C ALA A 131 -8.24 3.02 12.27
N LYS A 132 -7.64 2.57 13.38
CA LYS A 132 -6.38 1.82 13.37
C LYS A 132 -6.48 0.49 12.63
N GLU A 133 -7.60 -0.23 12.76
CA GLU A 133 -7.81 -1.48 12.02
C GLU A 133 -7.91 -1.26 10.51
N LEU A 134 -8.61 -0.22 10.08
CA LEU A 134 -8.71 0.16 8.67
C LEU A 134 -7.34 0.57 8.10
N LEU A 135 -6.62 1.40 8.85
CA LEU A 135 -5.27 1.83 8.47
C LEU A 135 -4.28 0.65 8.41
N LYS A 136 -4.44 -0.39 9.25
CA LYS A 136 -3.60 -1.60 9.15
C LYS A 136 -3.79 -2.34 7.82
N LYS A 137 -5.00 -2.35 7.28
CA LYS A 137 -5.34 -3.02 6.01
C LYS A 137 -5.01 -2.16 4.78
N ALA A 138 -4.84 -0.86 4.96
CA ALA A 138 -4.58 0.06 3.86
C ALA A 138 -3.15 -0.08 3.34
N ASP A 139 -3.02 -0.17 2.02
CA ASP A 139 -1.77 -0.04 1.27
C ASP A 139 -1.45 1.45 1.02
N LEU A 140 -2.49 2.30 0.88
CA LEU A 140 -2.39 3.72 0.58
C LEU A 140 -3.34 4.53 1.44
N VAL A 141 -2.89 5.69 1.90
CA VAL A 141 -3.71 6.68 2.60
C VAL A 141 -3.82 7.95 1.75
N LEU A 142 -5.03 8.41 1.51
CA LEU A 142 -5.30 9.74 0.95
C LEU A 142 -5.68 10.66 2.11
N TYR A 143 -4.76 11.55 2.49
CA TYR A 143 -5.00 12.52 3.56
C TYR A 143 -5.49 13.83 2.97
N VAL A 144 -6.77 14.16 3.21
CA VAL A 144 -7.42 15.37 2.70
C VAL A 144 -7.28 16.48 3.72
N VAL A 145 -6.60 17.55 3.34
CA VAL A 145 -6.38 18.75 4.16
C VAL A 145 -7.16 19.93 3.58
N ASP A 146 -7.93 20.58 4.42
CA ASP A 146 -8.57 21.87 4.11
C ASP A 146 -7.51 22.97 4.18
N THR A 147 -7.17 23.56 3.03
CA THR A 147 -6.14 24.61 2.99
C THR A 147 -6.61 25.96 3.50
N SER A 148 -7.92 26.16 3.62
CA SER A 148 -8.51 27.43 4.08
C SER A 148 -8.56 27.58 5.60
N ASP A 149 -8.30 26.47 6.34
CA ASP A 149 -8.31 26.45 7.81
C ASP A 149 -6.93 26.08 8.36
N PRO A 150 -6.50 26.64 9.50
CA PRO A 150 -5.26 26.22 10.14
C PRO A 150 -5.31 24.77 10.57
N LEU A 151 -4.13 24.13 10.64
CA LEU A 151 -3.99 22.80 11.21
C LEU A 151 -4.40 22.82 12.68
N THR A 152 -5.22 21.84 13.08
CA THR A 152 -5.78 21.69 14.43
C THR A 152 -5.19 20.46 15.11
N LYS A 153 -5.61 20.20 16.36
CA LYS A 153 -5.25 18.97 17.08
C LYS A 153 -5.77 17.72 16.36
N ASP A 154 -6.94 17.81 15.73
CA ASP A 154 -7.51 16.69 14.96
C ASP A 154 -6.62 16.32 13.78
N ASP A 155 -6.02 17.32 13.11
CA ASP A 155 -5.03 17.09 12.04
C ASP A 155 -3.78 16.42 12.60
N GLU A 156 -3.30 16.84 13.78
CA GLU A 156 -2.13 16.24 14.44
C GLU A 156 -2.38 14.77 14.84
N GLU A 157 -3.57 14.48 15.37
CA GLU A 157 -3.99 13.10 15.70
C GLU A 157 -4.04 12.22 14.44
N ILE A 158 -4.60 12.74 13.33
CA ILE A 158 -4.62 12.04 12.06
C ILE A 158 -3.19 11.78 11.57
N MET A 159 -2.31 12.79 11.60
CA MET A 159 -0.91 12.66 11.18
C MET A 159 -0.19 11.58 11.98
N GLN A 160 -0.41 11.50 13.29
CA GLN A 160 0.15 10.44 14.15
C GLN A 160 -0.38 9.05 13.79
N LEU A 161 -1.67 8.94 13.44
CA LEU A 161 -2.29 7.66 13.07
C LEU A 161 -1.77 7.10 11.74
N ILE A 162 -1.41 8.00 10.79
CA ILE A 162 -0.93 7.61 9.47
C ILE A 162 0.61 7.57 9.37
N GLU A 163 1.31 7.82 10.46
CA GLU A 163 2.77 7.75 10.51
C GLU A 163 3.29 6.39 10.02
N GLY A 164 4.29 6.42 9.15
CA GLY A 164 4.87 5.21 8.54
C GLY A 164 4.01 4.54 7.46
N LYS A 165 2.87 5.13 7.07
CA LYS A 165 2.04 4.67 5.96
C LYS A 165 2.40 5.39 4.66
N GLN A 166 2.23 4.68 3.53
CA GLN A 166 2.28 5.33 2.22
C GLN A 166 1.12 6.31 2.12
N THR A 167 1.44 7.60 2.12
CA THR A 167 0.44 8.66 2.20
C THR A 167 0.61 9.66 1.07
N ILE A 168 -0.50 9.99 0.41
CA ILE A 168 -0.62 11.13 -0.52
C ILE A 168 -1.49 12.17 0.17
N VAL A 169 -0.97 13.38 0.31
CA VAL A 169 -1.73 14.51 0.87
C VAL A 169 -2.43 15.26 -0.25
N LEU A 170 -3.73 15.48 -0.09
CA LEU A 170 -4.57 16.23 -1.02
C LEU A 170 -4.91 17.58 -0.40
N LEU A 171 -4.39 18.66 -0.97
CA LEU A 171 -4.71 20.03 -0.60
C LEU A 171 -6.05 20.43 -1.20
N ASN A 172 -7.09 20.39 -0.39
CA ASN A 172 -8.44 20.69 -0.84
C ASN A 172 -8.83 22.15 -0.55
N LYS A 173 -9.87 22.64 -1.23
CA LYS A 173 -10.38 24.02 -1.17
C LYS A 173 -9.32 25.07 -1.56
N ALA A 174 -8.49 24.72 -2.54
CA ALA A 174 -7.44 25.61 -3.06
C ALA A 174 -7.99 26.86 -3.79
N ASP A 175 -9.30 26.91 -4.00
CA ASP A 175 -10.06 28.07 -4.51
C ASP A 175 -10.30 29.14 -3.45
N LEU A 176 -10.09 28.81 -2.16
CA LEU A 176 -10.21 29.74 -1.04
C LEU A 176 -8.83 30.32 -0.66
N GLU A 177 -8.82 31.29 0.27
CA GLU A 177 -7.59 31.83 0.83
C GLU A 177 -6.83 30.73 1.58
N GLN A 178 -5.59 30.47 1.16
CA GLN A 178 -4.81 29.37 1.70
C GLN A 178 -4.07 29.79 2.98
N VAL A 179 -4.36 29.09 4.07
CA VAL A 179 -3.69 29.20 5.37
C VAL A 179 -2.65 28.10 5.53
N VAL A 180 -2.92 26.91 4.97
CA VAL A 180 -1.99 25.78 4.98
C VAL A 180 -1.39 25.60 3.61
N THR A 181 -0.06 25.59 3.54
CA THR A 181 0.69 25.45 2.29
C THR A 181 1.36 24.07 2.18
N LYS A 182 1.84 23.76 0.98
CA LYS A 182 2.62 22.55 0.73
C LYS A 182 3.88 22.47 1.60
N GLU A 183 4.53 23.64 1.84
CA GLU A 183 5.73 23.75 2.65
C GLU A 183 5.46 23.35 4.09
N ASN A 184 4.33 23.79 4.67
CA ASN A 184 3.94 23.43 6.04
C ASN A 184 3.81 21.91 6.22
N LEU A 185 3.30 21.21 5.22
CA LEU A 185 3.13 19.77 5.28
C LEU A 185 4.42 19.00 5.01
N LYS A 186 5.32 19.55 4.18
CA LYS A 186 6.67 19.00 4.02
C LYS A 186 7.47 19.05 5.33
N GLU A 187 7.36 20.14 6.09
CA GLU A 187 7.97 20.27 7.41
C GLU A 187 7.43 19.22 8.42
N LYS A 188 6.21 18.74 8.20
CA LYS A 188 5.60 17.64 8.97
C LYS A 188 5.99 16.25 8.46
N GLY A 189 6.82 16.13 7.42
CA GLY A 189 7.36 14.89 6.92
C GLY A 189 6.57 14.25 5.75
N PHE A 190 5.70 15.01 5.09
CA PHE A 190 4.98 14.52 3.91
C PHE A 190 5.71 14.89 2.62
N ASP A 191 6.12 13.90 1.84
CA ASP A 191 6.82 14.10 0.56
C ASP A 191 5.87 14.14 -0.64
N GLN A 192 4.78 13.37 -0.58
CA GLN A 192 3.79 13.26 -1.65
C GLN A 192 2.60 14.18 -1.35
N ILE A 193 2.60 15.38 -1.99
CA ILE A 193 1.59 16.43 -1.80
C ILE A 193 1.17 16.99 -3.17
#